data_4059bfd04db48a39305dab5771eb3d42
#
_entry.id   4059bfd04db48a39305dab5771eb3d42
#
_cell.length_a   1.000
_cell.length_b   1.000
_cell.length_c   1.000
_cell.angle_alpha   90.00
_cell.angle_beta   90.00
_cell.angle_gamma   90.00
#
_symmetry.space_group_name_H-M   'P 1'
#
loop_
_entity.id
_entity.type
_entity.pdbx_description
1 polymer ?
#
loop_
_entity_poly.entity_id
_entity_poly.type
_entity_poly.pdbx_seq_one_letter_code
_entity_poly.pdbx_strand_id
1 'polypeptide(L)'
;MGIVPTASFMVSSALGDALESALMKRRDFTEIDYALTHQAGQLGRNLLLNVRDVMHQISKIALVNPAMRVSDLVIEMTKFPLGAACIVDDINLLGIITDGDLRRSLGKNKELLNMTVKEIMNKNPQTIRPDISLGEALKKMESGKKQISVLPVTKSTSPNQILGLLRLHDIYTPNMK
;
A
#
# COMPACT_ATOMS: atom_id res chain seq x y z
N MET A 1 44.86 21.42 22.61
CA MET A 1 43.74 20.50 22.38
C MET A 1 42.44 21.21 22.76
N GLY A 2 41.53 21.39 21.85
CA GLY A 2 40.24 22.02 22.16
C GLY A 2 39.41 21.10 23.06
N ILE A 3 38.96 21.63 24.19
CA ILE A 3 38.05 20.95 25.10
C ILE A 3 36.67 21.03 24.47
N VAL A 4 36.17 19.90 23.94
CA VAL A 4 34.83 19.82 23.39
C VAL A 4 33.86 19.57 24.55
N PRO A 5 32.81 20.42 24.77
CA PRO A 5 31.89 20.32 25.91
C PRO A 5 30.85 19.24 25.70
N THR A 6 31.28 17.99 25.44
CA THR A 6 30.40 16.86 25.11
C THR A 6 29.47 16.51 26.27
N ALA A 7 29.97 16.45 27.50
CA ALA A 7 29.18 16.10 28.67
C ALA A 7 28.06 17.13 28.95
N SER A 8 28.38 18.44 28.90
CA SER A 8 27.38 19.49 29.10
C SER A 8 26.33 19.53 27.99
N PHE A 9 26.74 19.26 26.74
CA PHE A 9 25.79 19.15 25.63
C PHE A 9 24.82 17.96 25.83
N MET A 10 25.34 16.79 26.21
CA MET A 10 24.50 15.59 26.45
C MET A 10 23.52 15.82 27.61
N VAL A 11 23.98 16.43 28.72
CA VAL A 11 23.09 16.73 29.86
C VAL A 11 22.02 17.74 29.49
N SER A 12 22.37 18.80 28.76
CA SER A 12 21.41 19.81 28.30
C SER A 12 20.36 19.22 27.35
N SER A 13 20.79 18.36 26.41
CA SER A 13 19.88 17.68 25.51
C SER A 13 18.94 16.73 26.27
N ALA A 14 19.47 15.93 27.20
CA ALA A 14 18.65 15.03 28.00
C ALA A 14 17.61 15.76 28.86
N LEU A 15 18.00 16.93 29.43
CA LEU A 15 17.06 17.79 30.17
C LEU A 15 16.00 18.38 29.26
N GLY A 16 16.37 18.81 28.05
CA GLY A 16 15.43 19.28 27.01
C GLY A 16 14.40 18.22 26.66
N ASP A 17 14.84 17.00 26.35
CA ASP A 17 13.96 15.87 26.01
C ASP A 17 13.03 15.50 27.17
N ALA A 18 13.52 15.54 28.42
CA ALA A 18 12.70 15.27 29.60
C ALA A 18 11.60 16.34 29.80
N LEU A 19 11.93 17.62 29.60
CA LEU A 19 10.99 18.72 29.67
C LEU A 19 9.95 18.64 28.54
N GLU A 20 10.37 18.33 27.31
CA GLU A 20 9.49 18.13 26.17
C GLU A 20 8.49 17.01 26.44
N SER A 21 8.95 15.84 26.89
CA SER A 21 8.11 14.70 27.25
C SER A 21 7.10 15.05 28.32
N ALA A 22 7.51 15.80 29.36
CA ALA A 22 6.62 16.25 30.43
C ALA A 22 5.56 17.23 29.92
N LEU A 23 5.91 18.14 29.03
CA LEU A 23 5.00 19.11 28.42
C LEU A 23 4.02 18.44 27.48
N MET A 24 4.48 17.48 26.65
CA MET A 24 3.63 16.68 25.78
C MET A 24 2.56 15.96 26.59
N LYS A 25 2.96 15.28 27.68
CA LYS A 25 2.02 14.59 28.58
C LYS A 25 1.04 15.56 29.23
N ARG A 26 1.50 16.73 29.69
CA ARG A 26 0.65 17.74 30.34
C ARG A 26 -0.38 18.35 29.39
N ARG A 27 -0.08 18.42 28.10
CA ARG A 27 -0.93 19.00 27.05
C ARG A 27 -1.79 17.96 26.33
N ASP A 28 -1.76 16.70 26.75
CA ASP A 28 -2.38 15.58 26.06
C ASP A 28 -2.03 15.54 24.58
N PHE A 29 -0.76 15.88 24.26
CA PHE A 29 -0.25 15.93 22.90
C PHE A 29 -0.23 14.54 22.28
N THR A 30 -0.91 14.40 21.15
CA THR A 30 -1.15 13.12 20.48
C THR A 30 -0.22 12.92 19.28
N GLU A 31 -0.17 11.69 18.76
CA GLU A 31 0.51 11.39 17.48
C GLU A 31 -0.09 12.20 16.32
N ILE A 32 -1.37 12.52 16.37
CA ILE A 32 -2.04 13.36 15.36
C ILE A 32 -1.51 14.80 15.42
N ASP A 33 -1.34 15.36 16.62
CA ASP A 33 -0.77 16.69 16.79
C ASP A 33 0.68 16.74 16.26
N TYR A 34 1.45 15.69 16.51
CA TYR A 34 2.80 15.55 15.96
C TYR A 34 2.75 15.49 14.43
N ALA A 35 1.84 14.71 13.85
CA ALA A 35 1.67 14.58 12.42
C ALA A 35 1.30 15.93 11.75
N LEU A 36 0.44 16.72 12.40
CA LEU A 36 0.05 18.06 11.92
C LEU A 36 1.23 19.05 11.89
N THR A 37 2.18 18.90 12.81
CA THR A 37 3.41 19.75 12.83
C THR A 37 4.50 19.25 11.87
N HIS A 38 4.46 17.96 11.48
CA HIS A 38 5.44 17.29 10.64
C HIS A 38 4.84 16.69 9.37
N GLN A 39 3.92 17.39 8.72
CA GLN A 39 3.13 16.91 7.57
C GLN A 39 3.98 16.41 6.39
N ALA A 40 5.16 17.00 6.15
CA ALA A 40 6.05 16.58 5.07
C ALA A 40 6.75 15.23 5.32
N GLY A 41 6.81 14.76 6.57
CA GLY A 41 7.44 13.49 6.95
C GLY A 41 6.58 12.27 6.64
N GLN A 42 7.22 11.09 6.52
CA GLN A 42 6.53 9.81 6.31
C GLN A 42 5.50 9.52 7.43
N LEU A 43 5.86 9.81 8.69
CA LEU A 43 4.97 9.60 9.83
C LEU A 43 3.72 10.46 9.73
N GLY A 44 3.86 11.75 9.40
CA GLY A 44 2.72 12.66 9.21
C GLY A 44 1.79 12.17 8.11
N ARG A 45 2.34 11.81 6.95
CA ARG A 45 1.55 11.26 5.84
C ARG A 45 0.81 9.98 6.22
N ASN A 46 1.46 9.05 6.92
CA ASN A 46 0.85 7.78 7.32
C ASN A 46 -0.34 7.95 8.27
N LEU A 47 -0.33 9.00 9.09
CA LEU A 47 -1.41 9.29 10.04
C LEU A 47 -2.53 10.15 9.44
N LEU A 48 -2.20 11.08 8.54
CA LEU A 48 -3.16 12.06 8.00
C LEU A 48 -3.84 11.63 6.71
N LEU A 49 -3.18 10.80 5.88
CA LEU A 49 -3.73 10.35 4.60
C LEU A 49 -4.40 8.98 4.72
N ASN A 50 -5.47 8.81 3.94
CA ASN A 50 -6.17 7.54 3.78
C ASN A 50 -5.79 6.87 2.44
N VAL A 51 -6.13 5.60 2.31
CA VAL A 51 -5.95 4.82 1.08
C VAL A 51 -6.55 5.53 -0.14
N ARG A 52 -7.74 6.16 0.00
CA ARG A 52 -8.42 6.88 -1.09
C ARG A 52 -7.60 8.02 -1.69
N ASP A 53 -6.70 8.62 -0.90
CA ASP A 53 -5.94 9.81 -1.29
C ASP A 53 -4.77 9.46 -2.22
N VAL A 54 -4.30 8.19 -2.16
CA VAL A 54 -3.13 7.72 -2.92
C VAL A 54 -3.41 6.54 -3.86
N MET A 55 -4.55 5.87 -3.72
CA MET A 55 -4.89 4.72 -4.57
C MET A 55 -5.02 5.10 -6.05
N HIS A 56 -4.73 4.17 -6.92
CA HIS A 56 -5.08 4.25 -8.33
C HIS A 56 -6.55 3.92 -8.51
N GLN A 57 -7.29 4.83 -9.15
CA GLN A 57 -8.72 4.67 -9.43
C GLN A 57 -8.96 3.58 -10.48
N ILE A 58 -10.18 3.05 -10.53
CA ILE A 58 -10.61 1.96 -11.42
C ILE A 58 -10.27 2.20 -12.90
N SER A 59 -10.30 3.44 -13.37
CA SER A 59 -9.96 3.82 -14.75
C SER A 59 -8.46 3.75 -15.08
N LYS A 60 -7.61 3.52 -14.08
CA LYS A 60 -6.14 3.52 -14.19
C LYS A 60 -5.51 2.19 -13.78
N ILE A 61 -6.29 1.14 -13.71
CA ILE A 61 -5.84 -0.20 -13.32
C ILE A 61 -6.25 -1.23 -14.37
N ALA A 62 -5.49 -2.31 -14.48
CA ALA A 62 -5.86 -3.43 -15.34
C ALA A 62 -7.05 -4.19 -14.73
N LEU A 63 -8.19 -4.16 -15.42
CA LEU A 63 -9.37 -4.96 -15.12
C LEU A 63 -9.55 -5.98 -16.22
N VAL A 64 -9.64 -7.26 -15.86
CA VAL A 64 -9.71 -8.35 -16.84
C VAL A 64 -10.80 -9.34 -16.50
N ASN A 65 -11.36 -9.96 -17.54
CA ASN A 65 -12.35 -11.02 -17.41
C ASN A 65 -11.66 -12.35 -17.09
N PRO A 66 -12.25 -13.23 -16.26
CA PRO A 66 -11.66 -14.52 -15.91
C PRO A 66 -11.45 -15.48 -17.10
N ALA A 67 -12.20 -15.32 -18.21
CA ALA A 67 -12.05 -16.11 -19.41
C ALA A 67 -10.94 -15.61 -20.37
N MET A 68 -10.36 -14.42 -20.10
CA MET A 68 -9.25 -13.87 -20.89
C MET A 68 -8.04 -14.81 -20.87
N ARG A 69 -7.28 -14.87 -21.96
CA ARG A 69 -6.00 -15.61 -22.01
C ARG A 69 -4.90 -14.85 -21.27
N VAL A 70 -3.95 -15.60 -20.74
CA VAL A 70 -2.79 -15.01 -20.04
C VAL A 70 -1.92 -14.19 -21.00
N SER A 71 -1.84 -14.53 -22.28
CA SER A 71 -1.17 -13.71 -23.30
C SER A 71 -1.75 -12.29 -23.37
N ASP A 72 -3.08 -12.17 -23.35
CA ASP A 72 -3.77 -10.89 -23.45
C ASP A 72 -3.70 -10.11 -22.11
N LEU A 73 -3.73 -10.84 -20.99
CA LEU A 73 -3.50 -10.27 -19.66
C LEU A 73 -2.14 -9.55 -19.59
N VAL A 74 -1.06 -10.16 -20.11
CA VAL A 74 0.27 -9.55 -20.10
C VAL A 74 0.29 -8.23 -20.89
N ILE A 75 -0.42 -8.19 -22.02
CA ILE A 75 -0.56 -6.97 -22.81
C ILE A 75 -1.33 -5.91 -22.02
N GLU A 76 -2.43 -6.31 -21.35
CA GLU A 76 -3.22 -5.38 -20.54
C GLU A 76 -2.44 -4.83 -19.34
N MET A 77 -1.69 -5.68 -18.63
CA MET A 77 -0.81 -5.24 -17.54
C MET A 77 0.29 -4.28 -17.99
N THR A 78 0.72 -4.37 -19.25
CA THR A 78 1.71 -3.43 -19.82
C THR A 78 1.11 -2.03 -20.02
N LYS A 79 -0.18 -1.93 -20.36
CA LYS A 79 -0.88 -0.63 -20.48
C LYS A 79 -1.05 0.05 -19.13
N PHE A 80 -1.19 -0.74 -18.06
CA PHE A 80 -1.34 -0.28 -16.68
C PHE A 80 -0.20 -0.83 -15.82
N PRO A 81 0.99 -0.21 -15.81
CA PRO A 81 2.21 -0.78 -15.21
C PRO A 81 2.21 -0.67 -13.67
N LEU A 82 1.18 -1.21 -13.03
CA LEU A 82 1.02 -1.22 -11.58
C LEU A 82 1.47 -2.54 -10.93
N GLY A 83 1.94 -3.50 -11.75
CA GLY A 83 2.43 -4.79 -11.27
C GLY A 83 1.35 -5.79 -10.88
N ALA A 84 0.09 -5.50 -11.20
CA ALA A 84 -1.04 -6.39 -10.94
C ALA A 84 -2.22 -6.10 -11.86
N ALA A 85 -3.07 -7.13 -12.09
CA ALA A 85 -4.39 -7.00 -12.70
C ALA A 85 -5.46 -7.56 -11.76
N CYS A 86 -6.58 -6.87 -11.67
CA CYS A 86 -7.75 -7.32 -10.93
C CYS A 86 -8.69 -8.09 -11.86
N ILE A 87 -9.07 -9.28 -11.46
CA ILE A 87 -10.01 -10.13 -12.20
C ILE A 87 -11.40 -9.82 -11.69
N VAL A 88 -12.28 -9.44 -12.60
CA VAL A 88 -13.62 -8.95 -12.25
C VAL A 88 -14.71 -9.62 -13.09
N ASP A 89 -15.91 -9.68 -12.48
CA ASP A 89 -17.17 -9.89 -13.17
C ASP A 89 -17.99 -8.61 -12.98
N ASP A 90 -18.15 -7.84 -14.05
CA ASP A 90 -18.60 -6.45 -14.03
C ASP A 90 -17.69 -5.61 -13.13
N ILE A 91 -18.14 -5.21 -11.95
CA ILE A 91 -17.37 -4.47 -10.93
C ILE A 91 -17.00 -5.32 -9.71
N ASN A 92 -17.35 -6.61 -9.71
CA ASN A 92 -17.10 -7.51 -8.60
C ASN A 92 -15.74 -8.17 -8.73
N LEU A 93 -14.89 -7.99 -7.74
CA LEU A 93 -13.57 -8.61 -7.66
C LEU A 93 -13.69 -10.12 -7.46
N LEU A 94 -13.16 -10.90 -8.39
CA LEU A 94 -13.07 -12.35 -8.32
C LEU A 94 -11.68 -12.84 -7.92
N GLY A 95 -10.66 -12.03 -8.16
CA GLY A 95 -9.27 -12.39 -7.88
C GLY A 95 -8.28 -11.33 -8.29
N ILE A 96 -7.00 -11.66 -8.12
CA ILE A 96 -5.86 -10.83 -8.53
C ILE A 96 -4.78 -11.71 -9.14
N ILE A 97 -4.05 -11.15 -10.09
CA ILE A 97 -2.77 -11.69 -10.59
C ILE A 97 -1.72 -10.59 -10.47
N THR A 98 -0.59 -10.90 -9.87
CA THR A 98 0.57 -10.00 -9.80
C THR A 98 1.68 -10.46 -10.75
N ASP A 99 2.66 -9.57 -11.05
CA ASP A 99 3.86 -9.94 -11.79
C ASP A 99 4.61 -11.12 -11.15
N GLY A 100 4.59 -11.19 -9.82
CA GLY A 100 5.16 -12.31 -9.08
C GLY A 100 4.44 -13.63 -9.33
N ASP A 101 3.10 -13.59 -9.49
CA ASP A 101 2.31 -14.78 -9.80
C ASP A 101 2.61 -15.28 -11.23
N LEU A 102 2.68 -14.37 -12.20
CA LEU A 102 3.05 -14.68 -13.58
C LEU A 102 4.44 -15.31 -13.65
N ARG A 103 5.45 -14.73 -13.01
CA ARG A 103 6.82 -15.27 -12.97
C ARG A 103 6.88 -16.65 -12.36
N ARG A 104 6.16 -16.88 -11.25
CA ARG A 104 6.10 -18.22 -10.61
C ARG A 104 5.39 -19.25 -11.48
N SER A 105 4.35 -18.84 -12.19
CA SER A 105 3.60 -19.72 -13.09
C SER A 105 4.36 -20.08 -14.35
N LEU A 106 5.14 -19.14 -14.92
CA LEU A 106 6.07 -19.40 -16.05
C LEU A 106 7.10 -20.47 -15.72
N GLY A 107 7.62 -20.48 -14.48
CA GLY A 107 8.57 -21.50 -14.04
C GLY A 107 7.96 -22.92 -13.90
N LYS A 108 6.64 -23.03 -13.82
CA LYS A 108 5.93 -24.29 -13.61
C LYS A 108 5.23 -24.84 -14.86
N ASN A 109 4.83 -23.98 -15.77
CA ASN A 109 4.03 -24.35 -16.93
C ASN A 109 4.51 -23.65 -18.21
N LYS A 110 4.99 -24.43 -19.16
CA LYS A 110 5.47 -23.93 -20.45
C LYS A 110 4.36 -23.37 -21.34
N GLU A 111 3.12 -23.79 -21.11
CA GLU A 111 1.94 -23.35 -21.89
C GLU A 111 1.14 -22.24 -21.19
N LEU A 112 1.72 -21.57 -20.20
CA LEU A 112 1.06 -20.54 -19.41
C LEU A 112 0.28 -19.53 -20.25
N LEU A 113 0.85 -19.07 -21.36
CA LEU A 113 0.25 -18.03 -22.22
C LEU A 113 -1.08 -18.47 -22.87
N ASN A 114 -1.31 -19.79 -23.01
CA ASN A 114 -2.55 -20.34 -23.56
C ASN A 114 -3.62 -20.58 -22.50
N MET A 115 -3.26 -20.55 -21.21
CA MET A 115 -4.21 -20.73 -20.11
C MET A 115 -5.11 -19.52 -19.95
N THR A 116 -6.23 -19.72 -19.26
CA THR A 116 -7.13 -18.64 -18.86
C THR A 116 -6.66 -17.99 -17.58
N VAL A 117 -6.98 -16.71 -17.40
CA VAL A 117 -6.73 -15.93 -16.18
C VAL A 117 -7.32 -16.64 -14.94
N LYS A 118 -8.52 -17.24 -15.07
CA LYS A 118 -9.20 -17.97 -14.00
C LYS A 118 -8.39 -19.15 -13.43
N GLU A 119 -7.56 -19.79 -14.26
CA GLU A 119 -6.77 -20.96 -13.87
C GLU A 119 -5.57 -20.59 -13.00
N ILE A 120 -5.06 -19.35 -13.13
CA ILE A 120 -3.83 -18.92 -12.45
C ILE A 120 -4.05 -17.82 -11.41
N MET A 121 -5.25 -17.21 -11.35
CA MET A 121 -5.53 -16.11 -10.43
C MET A 121 -5.52 -16.57 -8.96
N ASN A 122 -5.10 -15.68 -8.08
CA ASN A 122 -5.38 -15.79 -6.65
C ASN A 122 -6.86 -15.41 -6.41
N LYS A 123 -7.68 -16.40 -6.05
CA LYS A 123 -9.12 -16.28 -5.83
C LYS A 123 -9.51 -15.61 -4.52
N ASN A 124 -8.56 -15.51 -3.57
CA ASN A 124 -8.78 -14.93 -2.25
C ASN A 124 -7.77 -13.82 -2.00
N PRO A 125 -7.80 -12.72 -2.78
CA PRO A 125 -6.89 -11.62 -2.54
C PRO A 125 -7.21 -10.94 -1.20
N GLN A 126 -6.17 -10.50 -0.51
CA GLN A 126 -6.39 -9.53 0.55
C GLN A 126 -6.80 -8.20 -0.08
N THR A 127 -7.81 -7.56 0.49
CA THR A 127 -8.33 -6.27 0.05
C THR A 127 -8.19 -5.24 1.15
N ILE A 128 -8.35 -3.97 0.82
CA ILE A 128 -8.35 -2.87 1.80
C ILE A 128 -9.48 -1.90 1.49
N ARG A 129 -9.98 -1.20 2.52
CA ARG A 129 -11.00 -0.18 2.36
C ARG A 129 -10.37 1.19 2.09
N PRO A 130 -11.07 2.10 1.38
CA PRO A 130 -10.56 3.42 1.02
C PRO A 130 -10.42 4.38 2.20
N ASP A 131 -11.13 4.13 3.30
CA ASP A 131 -11.17 4.95 4.51
C ASP A 131 -10.12 4.59 5.57
N ILE A 132 -9.30 3.56 5.31
CA ILE A 132 -8.20 3.14 6.17
C ILE A 132 -7.01 4.10 6.02
N SER A 133 -6.31 4.42 7.13
CA SER A 133 -5.10 5.25 7.12
C SER A 133 -3.95 4.57 6.35
N LEU A 134 -3.03 5.36 5.80
CA LEU A 134 -1.85 4.79 5.12
C LEU A 134 -0.96 4.00 6.08
N GLY A 135 -0.90 4.39 7.36
CA GLY A 135 -0.15 3.64 8.36
C GLY A 135 -0.71 2.24 8.61
N GLU A 136 -2.04 2.11 8.71
CA GLU A 136 -2.69 0.80 8.83
C GLU A 136 -2.56 -0.02 7.54
N ALA A 137 -2.64 0.62 6.36
CA ALA A 137 -2.40 -0.03 5.08
C ALA A 137 -0.98 -0.58 5.00
N LEU A 138 0.02 0.21 5.37
CA LEU A 138 1.43 -0.18 5.42
C LEU A 138 1.63 -1.38 6.36
N LYS A 139 1.10 -1.30 7.57
CA LYS A 139 1.15 -2.41 8.53
C LYS A 139 0.54 -3.69 7.95
N LYS A 140 -0.61 -3.59 7.27
CA LYS A 140 -1.26 -4.75 6.62
C LYS A 140 -0.40 -5.35 5.52
N MET A 141 0.29 -4.52 4.72
CA MET A 141 1.12 -4.96 3.61
C MET A 141 2.44 -5.60 4.07
N GLU A 142 2.98 -5.19 5.22
CA GLU A 142 4.30 -5.62 5.72
C GLU A 142 4.27 -6.67 6.83
N SER A 143 3.19 -6.72 7.63
CA SER A 143 3.15 -7.58 8.84
C SER A 143 2.98 -9.08 8.58
N GLY A 144 2.75 -9.50 7.33
CA GLY A 144 2.55 -10.91 6.98
C GLY A 144 3.86 -11.68 6.78
N LYS A 145 3.79 -13.03 6.77
CA LYS A 145 4.93 -13.90 6.37
C LYS A 145 5.45 -13.61 4.96
N LYS A 146 4.62 -13.03 4.09
CA LYS A 146 4.95 -12.57 2.75
C LYS A 146 4.52 -11.12 2.64
N GLN A 147 5.42 -10.27 2.25
CA GLN A 147 5.14 -8.88 1.94
C GLN A 147 4.17 -8.79 0.76
N ILE A 148 3.16 -7.92 0.91
CA ILE A 148 2.16 -7.66 -0.12
C ILE A 148 2.53 -6.34 -0.79
N SER A 149 2.84 -6.39 -2.09
CA SER A 149 3.22 -5.19 -2.85
C SER A 149 2.02 -4.41 -3.38
N VAL A 150 0.86 -5.08 -3.53
CA VAL A 150 -0.34 -4.50 -4.15
C VAL A 150 -1.59 -5.04 -3.46
N LEU A 151 -2.53 -4.16 -3.13
CA LEU A 151 -3.84 -4.49 -2.55
C LEU A 151 -4.97 -3.92 -3.40
N PRO A 152 -5.96 -4.73 -3.84
CA PRO A 152 -7.22 -4.22 -4.35
C PRO A 152 -7.94 -3.39 -3.28
N VAL A 153 -8.44 -2.23 -3.67
CA VAL A 153 -9.26 -1.38 -2.81
C VAL A 153 -10.72 -1.65 -3.13
N THR A 154 -11.48 -2.03 -2.10
CA THR A 154 -12.90 -2.41 -2.25
C THR A 154 -13.81 -1.52 -1.42
N LYS A 155 -15.08 -1.44 -1.82
CA LYS A 155 -16.06 -0.59 -1.16
C LYS A 155 -16.41 -1.12 0.23
N SER A 156 -16.48 -0.25 1.23
CA SER A 156 -16.76 -0.62 2.63
C SER A 156 -18.14 -1.30 2.79
N THR A 157 -19.14 -0.85 2.02
CA THR A 157 -20.51 -1.39 2.06
C THR A 157 -20.74 -2.60 1.17
N SER A 158 -19.81 -2.89 0.25
CA SER A 158 -19.89 -3.99 -0.72
C SER A 158 -18.47 -4.54 -0.93
N PRO A 159 -18.01 -5.48 -0.07
CA PRO A 159 -16.62 -5.90 0.00
C PRO A 159 -16.05 -6.52 -1.30
N ASN A 160 -16.91 -6.91 -2.22
CA ASN A 160 -16.50 -7.43 -3.52
C ASN A 160 -16.41 -6.35 -4.60
N GLN A 161 -16.98 -5.15 -4.39
CA GLN A 161 -16.97 -4.09 -5.38
C GLN A 161 -15.60 -3.40 -5.37
N ILE A 162 -14.88 -3.52 -6.51
CA ILE A 162 -13.57 -2.87 -6.70
C ILE A 162 -13.71 -1.37 -6.91
N LEU A 163 -12.86 -0.59 -6.27
CA LEU A 163 -12.75 0.87 -6.41
C LEU A 163 -11.42 1.30 -7.02
N GLY A 164 -10.38 0.46 -6.86
CA GLY A 164 -9.04 0.79 -7.32
C GLY A 164 -7.98 -0.17 -6.78
N LEU A 165 -6.74 0.28 -6.83
CA LEU A 165 -5.56 -0.48 -6.45
C LEU A 165 -4.61 0.40 -5.62
N LEU A 166 -4.08 -0.14 -4.53
CA LEU A 166 -3.03 0.48 -3.71
C LEU A 166 -1.73 -0.29 -3.89
N ARG A 167 -0.64 0.39 -4.21
CA ARG A 167 0.70 -0.20 -4.21
C ARG A 167 1.47 0.25 -2.96
N LEU A 168 2.31 -0.63 -2.45
CA LEU A 168 3.22 -0.32 -1.34
C LEU A 168 4.12 0.90 -1.66
N HIS A 169 4.62 0.98 -2.90
CA HIS A 169 5.43 2.10 -3.37
C HIS A 169 4.70 3.45 -3.24
N ASP A 170 3.40 3.50 -3.49
CA ASP A 170 2.62 4.74 -3.46
C ASP A 170 2.39 5.25 -2.03
N ILE A 171 2.53 4.39 -1.02
CA ILE A 171 2.51 4.79 0.40
C ILE A 171 3.80 5.56 0.76
N TYR A 172 4.96 5.11 0.24
CA TYR A 172 6.24 5.75 0.51
C TYR A 172 6.45 7.03 -0.30
N THR A 173 5.99 7.04 -1.55
CA THR A 173 6.11 8.16 -2.49
C THR A 173 4.75 8.53 -3.05
N PRO A 174 3.84 9.11 -2.25
CA PRO A 174 2.52 9.46 -2.74
C PRO A 174 2.64 10.52 -3.84
N ASN A 175 2.18 10.16 -5.04
CA ASN A 175 1.92 11.13 -6.09
C ASN A 175 0.66 11.91 -5.69
N MET A 176 0.83 12.93 -4.87
CA MET A 176 -0.25 13.87 -4.59
C MET A 176 -0.60 14.59 -5.90
N LYS A 177 -1.81 14.33 -6.39
CA LYS A 177 -2.40 14.99 -7.56
C LYS A 177 -3.05 16.28 -7.15
#